data_bbc939ecf38925c4d71f0feeb4815df2
#
_entry.id   bbc939ecf38925c4d71f0feeb4815df2
#
_cell.length_a   1.000
_cell.length_b   1.000
_cell.length_c   1.000
_cell.angle_alpha   90.00
_cell.angle_beta   90.00
_cell.angle_gamma   90.00
#
_symmetry.space_group_name_H-M   'P 1'
#
loop_
_entity.id
_entity.type
_entity.pdbx_description
1 polymer ?
#
loop_
_entity_poly.entity_id
_entity_poly.type
_entity_poly.pdbx_seq_one_letter_code
_entity_poly.pdbx_strand_id
1 'polypeptide(L)'
;AKFWGASAYFTLVRLWGPLPMNLDNVNDDYTKPLSPVEEVYGHIVQDLTEAEAVLPTGYSGSPRFLNGVNVYVTRQAAKSTLAAVYMAMAGWPMNKTEYYAKAAEKAKEVIEGVNRGEYEYKLDKEYKDVYAMSNNYNNETVLGINYSPFVDWAQDSELTSCNQFESLGGWGDAWGEIRFWKEFPDGPRKDATYDPKIRLKDGTLVDWWELKEDGTPVVPEHHPMFSIFSVNWDPASKVNTSAPYDYTKPASQNMCNDHRHRIIRYSEVLLWYAEAKARTGQTDELAFKCLNDVRERAGLEPLTGLSADDLAEAAYKEHGWEVAGYWVALVTRRADQFRMNRLKDTFKERAENTAVEVADGILVKESVEYTNRTWSDNLMYLPYPDMDSQKNPNLVK
;
A
#
# COMPACT_ATOMS: atom_id res chain seq x y z
N ALA A 1 7.77 -20.00 9.19
CA ALA A 1 9.05 -19.32 8.99
C ALA A 1 9.24 -18.92 7.50
N LYS A 2 9.19 -19.86 6.54
CA LYS A 2 9.44 -19.63 5.11
C LYS A 2 8.60 -18.50 4.51
N PHE A 3 7.30 -18.45 4.77
CA PHE A 3 6.42 -17.37 4.28
C PHE A 3 6.92 -15.98 4.67
N TRP A 4 7.25 -15.78 5.95
CA TRP A 4 7.70 -14.45 6.42
C TRP A 4 9.12 -14.12 5.97
N GLY A 5 10.01 -15.13 5.88
CA GLY A 5 11.34 -14.94 5.30
C GLY A 5 11.26 -14.48 3.84
N ALA A 6 10.46 -15.17 3.03
CA ALA A 6 10.22 -14.80 1.63
C ALA A 6 9.57 -13.41 1.49
N SER A 7 8.60 -13.08 2.34
CA SER A 7 7.95 -11.75 2.34
C SER A 7 8.94 -10.63 2.70
N ALA A 8 9.84 -10.88 3.66
CA ALA A 8 10.92 -9.94 4.00
C ALA A 8 11.88 -9.73 2.82
N TYR A 9 12.39 -10.81 2.21
CA TYR A 9 13.24 -10.71 1.03
C TYR A 9 12.53 -10.03 -0.14
N PHE A 10 11.24 -10.28 -0.33
CA PHE A 10 10.45 -9.60 -1.37
C PHE A 10 10.37 -8.08 -1.16
N THR A 11 10.28 -7.64 0.07
CA THR A 11 10.34 -6.21 0.39
C THR A 11 11.75 -5.66 0.16
N LEU A 12 12.78 -6.33 0.67
CA LEU A 12 14.17 -5.90 0.57
C LEU A 12 14.67 -5.81 -0.88
N VAL A 13 14.40 -6.81 -1.71
CA VAL A 13 14.88 -6.84 -3.10
C VAL A 13 14.32 -5.72 -3.96
N ARG A 14 13.09 -5.28 -3.69
CA ARG A 14 12.47 -4.15 -4.39
C ARG A 14 13.00 -2.78 -3.92
N LEU A 15 13.49 -2.70 -2.69
CA LEU A 15 14.03 -1.47 -2.11
C LEU A 15 15.54 -1.31 -2.37
N TRP A 16 16.30 -2.38 -2.27
CA TRP A 16 17.77 -2.33 -2.35
C TRP A 16 18.37 -3.06 -3.56
N GLY A 17 17.63 -3.87 -4.27
CA GLY A 17 18.13 -4.66 -5.39
C GLY A 17 18.89 -5.91 -4.94
N PRO A 18 20.13 -6.15 -5.40
CA PRO A 18 20.95 -7.27 -4.94
C PRO A 18 21.13 -7.26 -3.42
N LEU A 19 21.07 -8.44 -2.79
CA LEU A 19 21.06 -8.58 -1.32
C LEU A 19 21.99 -9.71 -0.87
N PRO A 20 22.64 -9.59 0.30
CA PRO A 20 23.24 -10.75 0.95
C PRO A 20 22.12 -11.69 1.44
N MET A 21 22.14 -12.95 1.05
CA MET A 21 21.15 -13.92 1.50
C MET A 21 21.62 -14.67 2.75
N ASN A 22 20.97 -14.41 3.88
CA ASN A 22 21.20 -15.08 5.15
C ASN A 22 20.18 -16.20 5.34
N LEU A 23 20.41 -17.36 4.72
CA LEU A 23 19.49 -18.51 4.71
C LEU A 23 19.77 -19.52 5.81
N ASP A 24 20.92 -19.43 6.43
CA ASP A 24 21.37 -20.24 7.55
C ASP A 24 21.33 -19.40 8.84
N ASN A 25 21.15 -20.09 9.96
CA ASN A 25 21.17 -19.44 11.28
C ASN A 25 22.58 -19.12 11.79
N VAL A 26 23.55 -18.97 10.90
CA VAL A 26 24.92 -18.61 11.28
C VAL A 26 24.97 -17.10 11.41
N ASN A 27 24.89 -16.63 12.64
CA ASN A 27 24.55 -15.26 13.00
C ASN A 27 25.64 -14.20 12.83
N ASP A 28 26.86 -14.53 12.43
CA ASP A 28 27.98 -13.60 12.58
C ASP A 28 28.74 -13.31 11.27
N ASP A 29 28.27 -13.79 10.12
CA ASP A 29 28.88 -13.44 8.85
C ASP A 29 28.20 -12.24 8.21
N TYR A 30 28.65 -11.06 8.58
CA TYR A 30 28.20 -9.78 7.98
C TYR A 30 28.85 -9.50 6.63
N THR A 31 29.75 -10.37 6.14
CA THR A 31 30.53 -10.14 4.92
C THR A 31 30.05 -10.93 3.72
N LYS A 32 28.86 -11.52 3.77
CA LYS A 32 28.28 -12.25 2.64
C LYS A 32 28.21 -11.37 1.39
N PRO A 33 28.54 -11.91 0.21
CA PRO A 33 28.43 -11.18 -1.05
C PRO A 33 26.95 -10.92 -1.40
N LEU A 34 26.73 -9.98 -2.30
CA LEU A 34 25.41 -9.70 -2.85
C LEU A 34 24.99 -10.84 -3.80
N SER A 35 23.85 -11.44 -3.55
CA SER A 35 23.17 -12.29 -4.52
C SER A 35 22.44 -11.46 -5.56
N PRO A 36 22.51 -11.84 -6.85
CA PRO A 36 21.76 -11.18 -7.92
C PRO A 36 20.26 -11.19 -7.66
N VAL A 37 19.55 -10.16 -8.14
CA VAL A 37 18.09 -10.02 -7.99
C VAL A 37 17.34 -11.28 -8.41
N GLU A 38 17.76 -11.92 -9.51
CA GLU A 38 17.12 -13.15 -10.00
C GLU A 38 17.23 -14.33 -9.02
N GLU A 39 18.39 -14.48 -8.39
CA GLU A 39 18.63 -15.53 -7.38
C GLU A 39 17.75 -15.28 -6.14
N VAL A 40 17.67 -14.02 -5.68
CA VAL A 40 16.79 -13.65 -4.55
C VAL A 40 15.33 -13.97 -4.87
N TYR A 41 14.84 -13.61 -6.05
CA TYR A 41 13.48 -13.97 -6.46
C TYR A 41 13.27 -15.48 -6.60
N GLY A 42 14.28 -16.22 -7.09
CA GLY A 42 14.22 -17.68 -7.15
C GLY A 42 13.96 -18.30 -5.77
N HIS A 43 14.69 -17.84 -4.76
CA HIS A 43 14.52 -18.27 -3.38
C HIS A 43 13.15 -17.87 -2.80
N ILE A 44 12.70 -16.62 -3.05
CA ILE A 44 11.37 -16.15 -2.63
C ILE A 44 10.26 -17.06 -3.18
N VAL A 45 10.30 -17.36 -4.48
CA VAL A 45 9.32 -18.23 -5.13
C VAL A 45 9.34 -19.64 -4.55
N GLN A 46 10.52 -20.20 -4.33
CA GLN A 46 10.66 -21.52 -3.71
C GLN A 46 10.03 -21.57 -2.32
N ASP A 47 10.39 -20.64 -1.44
CA ASP A 47 9.90 -20.62 -0.06
C ASP A 47 8.40 -20.37 0.03
N LEU A 48 7.84 -19.50 -0.83
CA LEU A 48 6.41 -19.26 -0.89
C LEU A 48 5.64 -20.48 -1.45
N THR A 49 6.20 -21.18 -2.44
CA THR A 49 5.59 -22.40 -3.00
C THR A 49 5.56 -23.53 -1.95
N GLU A 50 6.63 -23.69 -1.22
CA GLU A 50 6.69 -24.66 -0.13
C GLU A 50 5.74 -24.28 1.01
N ALA A 51 5.62 -22.98 1.33
CA ALA A 51 4.65 -22.47 2.30
C ALA A 51 3.21 -22.71 1.84
N GLU A 52 2.90 -22.41 0.57
CA GLU A 52 1.58 -22.68 -0.02
C GLU A 52 1.16 -24.13 0.14
N ALA A 53 2.08 -25.06 -0.10
CA ALA A 53 1.80 -26.50 -0.05
C ALA A 53 1.35 -26.98 1.34
N VAL A 54 1.86 -26.36 2.43
CA VAL A 54 1.65 -26.83 3.80
C VAL A 54 0.72 -25.96 4.65
N LEU A 55 0.50 -24.69 4.27
CA LEU A 55 -0.36 -23.80 5.01
C LEU A 55 -1.84 -24.24 4.92
N PRO A 56 -2.60 -24.12 6.02
CA PRO A 56 -4.04 -24.40 6.00
C PRO A 56 -4.81 -23.33 5.23
N THR A 57 -6.01 -23.68 4.78
CA THR A 57 -6.93 -22.74 4.12
C THR A 57 -7.65 -21.84 5.12
N GLY A 58 -7.69 -22.20 6.40
CA GLY A 58 -8.32 -21.42 7.45
C GLY A 58 -8.02 -22.00 8.84
N TYR A 59 -8.43 -21.26 9.86
CA TYR A 59 -8.15 -21.54 11.26
C TYR A 59 -9.43 -21.60 12.12
N SER A 60 -10.60 -21.84 11.50
CA SER A 60 -11.86 -21.93 12.23
C SER A 60 -11.75 -22.87 13.44
N GLY A 61 -12.31 -22.45 14.58
CA GLY A 61 -12.26 -23.22 15.82
C GLY A 61 -10.92 -23.16 16.60
N SER A 62 -10.00 -22.30 16.20
CA SER A 62 -8.73 -22.09 16.91
C SER A 62 -8.55 -20.61 17.33
N PRO A 63 -7.61 -20.32 18.29
CA PRO A 63 -7.26 -18.94 18.65
C PRO A 63 -6.70 -18.10 17.49
N ARG A 64 -6.46 -18.69 16.33
CA ARG A 64 -5.99 -18.04 15.11
C ARG A 64 -7.13 -17.57 14.21
N PHE A 65 -8.36 -17.72 14.68
CA PHE A 65 -9.58 -17.24 14.05
C PHE A 65 -10.30 -16.33 15.04
N LEU A 66 -10.23 -15.03 14.80
CA LEU A 66 -10.78 -13.98 15.69
C LEU A 66 -11.83 -13.16 14.95
N ASN A 67 -12.93 -12.88 15.61
CA ASN A 67 -14.00 -12.04 15.08
C ASN A 67 -14.46 -12.42 13.65
N GLY A 68 -14.47 -13.72 13.36
CA GLY A 68 -14.90 -14.24 12.04
C GLY A 68 -13.84 -14.25 10.96
N VAL A 69 -12.59 -13.87 11.25
CA VAL A 69 -11.51 -13.81 10.24
C VAL A 69 -10.26 -14.57 10.67
N ASN A 70 -9.50 -15.03 9.68
CA ASN A 70 -8.19 -15.61 9.91
C ASN A 70 -7.18 -14.52 10.25
N VAL A 71 -6.50 -14.65 11.40
CA VAL A 71 -5.50 -13.67 11.85
C VAL A 71 -4.06 -14.19 11.76
N TYR A 72 -3.88 -15.35 11.15
CA TYR A 72 -2.58 -15.94 10.83
C TYR A 72 -2.49 -16.21 9.34
N VAL A 73 -1.26 -16.46 8.87
CA VAL A 73 -0.98 -16.72 7.46
C VAL A 73 -1.70 -17.96 6.97
N THR A 74 -2.51 -17.82 5.94
CA THR A 74 -3.23 -18.90 5.26
C THR A 74 -2.56 -19.27 3.94
N ARG A 75 -3.00 -20.38 3.33
CA ARG A 75 -2.60 -20.76 1.97
C ARG A 75 -2.92 -19.66 0.95
N GLN A 76 -4.06 -19.00 1.12
CA GLN A 76 -4.49 -17.91 0.23
C GLN A 76 -3.57 -16.69 0.33
N ALA A 77 -3.07 -16.38 1.53
CA ALA A 77 -2.06 -15.34 1.71
C ALA A 77 -0.77 -15.68 0.95
N ALA A 78 -0.34 -16.96 0.96
CA ALA A 78 0.83 -17.41 0.19
C ALA A 78 0.58 -17.30 -1.33
N LYS A 79 -0.59 -17.71 -1.83
CA LYS A 79 -0.99 -17.57 -3.24
C LYS A 79 -1.02 -16.10 -3.67
N SER A 80 -1.62 -15.23 -2.88
CA SER A 80 -1.69 -13.80 -3.15
C SER A 80 -0.30 -13.15 -3.16
N THR A 81 0.58 -13.54 -2.23
CA THR A 81 1.97 -13.08 -2.20
C THR A 81 2.72 -13.56 -3.44
N LEU A 82 2.54 -14.83 -3.88
CA LEU A 82 3.13 -15.34 -5.13
C LEU A 82 2.63 -14.55 -6.35
N ALA A 83 1.35 -14.19 -6.42
CA ALA A 83 0.85 -13.33 -7.49
C ALA A 83 1.59 -11.99 -7.53
N ALA A 84 1.75 -11.32 -6.38
CA ALA A 84 2.50 -10.06 -6.28
C ALA A 84 3.99 -10.22 -6.66
N VAL A 85 4.62 -11.32 -6.25
CA VAL A 85 6.01 -11.64 -6.61
C VAL A 85 6.15 -11.83 -8.12
N TYR A 86 5.25 -12.58 -8.76
CA TYR A 86 5.28 -12.79 -10.21
C TYR A 86 5.01 -11.49 -10.98
N MET A 87 4.12 -10.62 -10.50
CA MET A 87 3.94 -9.27 -11.07
C MET A 87 5.24 -8.46 -11.04
N ALA A 88 5.98 -8.52 -9.94
CA ALA A 88 7.27 -7.83 -9.81
C ALA A 88 8.35 -8.44 -10.73
N MET A 89 8.43 -9.77 -10.85
CA MET A 89 9.37 -10.46 -11.75
C MET A 89 9.07 -10.19 -13.23
N ALA A 90 7.79 -9.99 -13.58
CA ALA A 90 7.37 -9.64 -14.94
C ALA A 90 7.76 -8.22 -15.34
N GLY A 91 7.94 -7.32 -14.37
CA GLY A 91 8.35 -5.94 -14.56
C GLY A 91 9.86 -5.71 -14.38
N TRP A 92 10.23 -4.43 -14.32
CA TRP A 92 11.61 -4.00 -14.11
C TRP A 92 12.13 -4.44 -12.73
N PRO A 93 13.41 -4.84 -12.59
CA PRO A 93 14.46 -4.87 -13.62
C PRO A 93 14.52 -6.16 -14.44
N MET A 94 13.80 -7.22 -14.03
CA MET A 94 13.89 -8.53 -14.67
C MET A 94 13.24 -8.57 -16.03
N ASN A 95 12.09 -7.89 -16.20
CA ASN A 95 11.30 -7.81 -17.43
C ASN A 95 10.97 -9.20 -18.04
N LYS A 96 10.75 -10.21 -17.16
CA LYS A 96 10.38 -11.57 -17.58
C LYS A 96 8.86 -11.67 -17.73
N THR A 97 8.34 -11.12 -18.82
CA THR A 97 6.88 -10.92 -19.03
C THR A 97 6.08 -12.21 -19.00
N GLU A 98 6.68 -13.38 -19.18
CA GLU A 98 6.03 -14.68 -19.01
C GLU A 98 5.50 -14.91 -17.60
N TYR A 99 6.00 -14.18 -16.59
CA TYR A 99 5.48 -14.28 -15.22
C TYR A 99 4.12 -13.63 -15.03
N TYR A 100 3.64 -12.78 -15.95
CA TYR A 100 2.26 -12.29 -15.88
C TYR A 100 1.24 -13.43 -15.94
N ALA A 101 1.49 -14.47 -16.74
CA ALA A 101 0.62 -15.64 -16.79
C ALA A 101 0.55 -16.36 -15.42
N LYS A 102 1.70 -16.50 -14.73
CA LYS A 102 1.76 -17.11 -13.40
C LYS A 102 1.11 -16.23 -12.33
N ALA A 103 1.25 -14.91 -12.45
CA ALA A 103 0.59 -13.97 -11.54
C ALA A 103 -0.94 -14.08 -11.67
N ALA A 104 -1.45 -14.07 -12.89
CA ALA A 104 -2.87 -14.26 -13.18
C ALA A 104 -3.39 -15.61 -12.66
N GLU A 105 -2.64 -16.70 -12.85
CA GLU A 105 -3.00 -18.02 -12.33
C GLU A 105 -3.15 -18.01 -10.82
N LYS A 106 -2.17 -17.49 -10.07
CA LYS A 106 -2.21 -17.45 -8.60
C LYS A 106 -3.31 -16.57 -8.04
N ALA A 107 -3.54 -15.40 -8.64
CA ALA A 107 -4.66 -14.55 -8.25
C ALA A 107 -6.01 -15.22 -8.56
N LYS A 108 -6.14 -15.86 -9.74
CA LYS A 108 -7.34 -16.59 -10.15
C LYS A 108 -7.68 -17.74 -9.20
N GLU A 109 -6.70 -18.51 -8.75
CA GLU A 109 -6.91 -19.59 -7.77
C GLU A 109 -7.60 -19.09 -6.49
N VAL A 110 -7.24 -17.89 -6.00
CA VAL A 110 -7.88 -17.27 -4.82
C VAL A 110 -9.30 -16.83 -5.16
N ILE A 111 -9.50 -16.14 -6.29
CA ILE A 111 -10.80 -15.63 -6.72
C ILE A 111 -11.81 -16.78 -6.95
N GLU A 112 -11.39 -17.83 -7.65
CA GLU A 112 -12.24 -18.99 -7.89
C GLU A 112 -12.56 -19.76 -6.62
N GLY A 113 -11.63 -19.80 -5.63
CA GLY A 113 -11.90 -20.37 -4.32
C GLY A 113 -12.98 -19.60 -3.56
N VAL A 114 -12.97 -18.25 -3.65
CA VAL A 114 -14.08 -17.42 -3.13
C VAL A 114 -15.39 -17.74 -3.85
N ASN A 115 -15.38 -17.80 -5.17
CA ASN A 115 -16.59 -18.09 -5.96
C ASN A 115 -17.18 -19.48 -5.66
N ARG A 116 -16.35 -20.46 -5.27
CA ARG A 116 -16.80 -21.79 -4.83
C ARG A 116 -17.20 -21.86 -3.35
N GLY A 117 -17.08 -20.74 -2.60
CA GLY A 117 -17.37 -20.71 -1.16
C GLY A 117 -16.32 -21.40 -0.28
N GLU A 118 -15.11 -21.62 -0.79
CA GLU A 118 -13.99 -22.19 -0.01
C GLU A 118 -13.37 -21.16 0.92
N TYR A 119 -13.52 -19.88 0.60
CA TYR A 119 -12.99 -18.73 1.33
C TYR A 119 -14.07 -17.63 1.43
N GLU A 120 -14.03 -16.86 2.52
CA GLU A 120 -15.03 -15.83 2.80
C GLU A 120 -14.55 -14.42 2.46
N TYR A 121 -13.57 -14.26 1.55
CA TYR A 121 -13.12 -12.94 1.16
C TYR A 121 -14.20 -12.21 0.34
N LYS A 122 -14.33 -10.92 0.60
CA LYS A 122 -15.25 -10.03 -0.12
C LYS A 122 -14.79 -8.60 -0.01
N LEU A 123 -15.19 -7.75 -0.94
CA LEU A 123 -15.07 -6.30 -0.79
C LEU A 123 -16.04 -5.83 0.30
N ASP A 124 -15.57 -4.95 1.18
CA ASP A 124 -16.48 -4.22 2.05
C ASP A 124 -17.38 -3.30 1.20
N LYS A 125 -18.61 -3.09 1.65
CA LYS A 125 -19.61 -2.36 0.87
C LYS A 125 -19.20 -0.91 0.60
N GLU A 126 -18.66 -0.27 1.62
CA GLU A 126 -18.18 1.11 1.56
C GLU A 126 -16.66 1.12 1.74
N TYR A 127 -15.95 1.92 0.93
CA TYR A 127 -14.48 1.98 1.04
C TYR A 127 -14.00 2.43 2.43
N LYS A 128 -14.70 3.39 3.05
CA LYS A 128 -14.38 3.87 4.42
C LYS A 128 -14.43 2.78 5.48
N ASP A 129 -15.27 1.74 5.27
CA ASP A 129 -15.44 0.65 6.25
C ASP A 129 -14.24 -0.30 6.24
N VAL A 130 -13.48 -0.34 5.13
CA VAL A 130 -12.26 -1.16 5.03
C VAL A 130 -11.30 -0.88 6.17
N TYR A 131 -11.15 0.40 6.55
CA TYR A 131 -10.20 0.85 7.56
C TYR A 131 -10.85 1.31 8.87
N ALA A 132 -12.17 1.24 8.98
CA ALA A 132 -12.87 1.65 10.20
C ALA A 132 -12.49 0.75 11.39
N MET A 133 -12.24 1.36 12.57
CA MET A 133 -11.96 0.63 13.80
C MET A 133 -13.11 -0.29 14.20
N SER A 134 -14.36 0.11 13.93
CA SER A 134 -15.54 -0.74 14.15
C SER A 134 -15.57 -2.00 13.27
N ASN A 135 -14.78 -2.01 12.19
CA ASN A 135 -14.64 -3.12 11.23
C ASN A 135 -13.19 -3.59 11.12
N ASN A 136 -12.43 -3.50 12.20
CA ASN A 136 -11.00 -3.79 12.24
C ASN A 136 -10.66 -5.21 11.79
N TYR A 137 -11.58 -6.16 12.01
CA TYR A 137 -11.49 -7.57 11.55
C TYR A 137 -12.54 -7.81 10.47
N ASN A 138 -12.15 -7.59 9.20
CA ASN A 138 -13.06 -7.76 8.06
C ASN A 138 -12.56 -8.80 7.06
N ASN A 139 -13.48 -9.30 6.23
CA ASN A 139 -13.21 -10.32 5.22
C ASN A 139 -12.56 -9.77 3.94
N GLU A 140 -12.27 -8.48 3.84
CA GLU A 140 -11.43 -7.96 2.76
C GLU A 140 -9.94 -8.20 3.03
N THR A 141 -9.54 -8.43 4.27
CA THR A 141 -8.14 -8.67 4.65
C THR A 141 -7.71 -10.11 4.36
N VAL A 142 -6.85 -10.30 3.36
CA VAL A 142 -6.24 -11.60 3.03
C VAL A 142 -5.03 -11.88 3.93
N LEU A 143 -4.22 -10.88 4.18
CA LEU A 143 -3.07 -10.91 5.09
C LEU A 143 -3.02 -9.64 5.91
N GLY A 144 -2.88 -9.76 7.22
CA GLY A 144 -2.77 -8.60 8.11
C GLY A 144 -1.89 -8.86 9.32
N ILE A 145 -1.40 -7.78 9.91
CA ILE A 145 -0.68 -7.77 11.18
C ILE A 145 -1.63 -7.21 12.24
N ASN A 146 -1.73 -7.91 13.38
CA ASN A 146 -2.57 -7.50 14.48
C ASN A 146 -1.74 -6.74 15.51
N TYR A 147 -2.35 -5.75 16.11
CA TYR A 147 -1.77 -4.92 17.17
C TYR A 147 -2.58 -5.07 18.45
N SER A 148 -2.01 -4.63 19.57
CA SER A 148 -2.64 -4.70 20.88
C SER A 148 -2.48 -3.38 21.62
N PRO A 149 -3.58 -2.73 22.02
CA PRO A 149 -3.53 -1.48 22.77
C PRO A 149 -3.18 -1.69 24.26
N PHE A 150 -2.98 -2.95 24.69
CA PHE A 150 -2.70 -3.28 26.09
C PHE A 150 -1.22 -3.20 26.46
N VAL A 151 -0.35 -3.07 25.46
CA VAL A 151 1.11 -2.98 25.66
C VAL A 151 1.55 -1.64 25.07
N ASP A 152 1.64 -0.65 25.93
CA ASP A 152 1.94 0.73 25.57
C ASP A 152 3.24 0.84 24.77
N TRP A 153 3.19 1.48 23.59
CA TRP A 153 4.29 1.70 22.63
C TRP A 153 5.00 0.45 22.09
N ALA A 154 4.70 -0.73 22.57
CA ALA A 154 5.41 -1.95 22.17
C ALA A 154 4.68 -2.75 21.10
N GLN A 155 3.36 -2.67 21.04
CA GLN A 155 2.51 -3.45 20.13
C GLN A 155 1.33 -2.64 19.58
N ASP A 156 1.42 -1.33 19.64
CA ASP A 156 0.39 -0.42 19.14
C ASP A 156 0.61 -0.12 17.65
N SER A 157 -0.49 0.18 16.94
CA SER A 157 -0.43 0.77 15.62
C SER A 157 -0.26 2.28 15.72
N GLU A 158 0.74 2.82 15.07
CA GLU A 158 1.06 4.25 15.08
C GLU A 158 0.64 4.96 13.78
N LEU A 159 -0.04 4.27 12.87
CA LEU A 159 -0.36 4.80 11.54
C LEU A 159 -1.21 6.07 11.59
N THR A 160 -2.10 6.19 12.56
CA THR A 160 -2.91 7.41 12.75
C THR A 160 -2.03 8.60 13.10
N SER A 161 -1.05 8.41 13.98
CA SER A 161 -0.09 9.45 14.37
C SER A 161 0.78 9.90 13.21
N CYS A 162 1.27 8.95 12.41
CA CYS A 162 2.12 9.22 11.25
C CYS A 162 1.39 10.05 10.17
N ASN A 163 0.10 9.80 9.96
CA ASN A 163 -0.67 10.44 8.88
C ASN A 163 -1.32 11.78 9.29
N GLN A 164 -1.50 12.03 10.58
CA GLN A 164 -2.06 13.30 11.03
C GLN A 164 -0.98 14.39 11.02
N PHE A 165 -1.33 15.58 10.53
CA PHE A 165 -0.41 16.72 10.46
C PHE A 165 0.16 17.13 11.81
N GLU A 166 1.41 17.57 11.84
CA GLU A 166 2.09 18.05 13.05
C GLU A 166 1.37 19.27 13.64
N SER A 167 0.92 20.21 12.79
CA SER A 167 0.15 21.37 13.21
C SER A 167 -1.15 21.02 13.95
N LEU A 168 -1.68 19.80 13.71
CA LEU A 168 -2.87 19.26 14.35
C LEU A 168 -2.56 18.32 15.54
N GLY A 169 -1.27 18.09 15.83
CA GLY A 169 -0.81 17.27 16.95
C GLY A 169 -0.44 15.84 16.55
N GLY A 170 -0.39 15.52 15.24
CA GLY A 170 0.21 14.30 14.71
C GLY A 170 1.72 14.39 14.57
N TRP A 171 2.32 13.41 13.88
CA TRP A 171 3.75 13.38 13.59
C TRP A 171 4.08 13.93 12.20
N GLY A 172 3.11 14.00 11.30
CA GLY A 172 3.27 14.59 9.98
C GLY A 172 4.23 13.83 9.06
N ASP A 173 4.36 12.50 9.23
CA ASP A 173 5.31 11.70 8.47
C ASP A 173 4.88 11.44 7.02
N ALA A 174 3.58 11.55 6.73
CA ALA A 174 3.03 11.28 5.41
C ALA A 174 2.00 12.34 4.99
N TRP A 175 2.22 12.93 3.82
CA TRP A 175 1.33 13.91 3.20
C TRP A 175 0.85 13.43 1.84
N GLY A 176 -0.35 13.86 1.45
CA GLY A 176 -0.85 13.61 0.11
C GLY A 176 -0.07 14.42 -0.94
N GLU A 177 0.38 13.77 -1.99
CA GLU A 177 0.94 14.43 -3.17
C GLU A 177 -0.17 15.20 -3.90
N ILE A 178 0.03 16.48 -4.18
CA ILE A 178 -1.00 17.38 -4.71
C ILE A 178 -1.49 16.94 -6.09
N ARG A 179 -0.57 16.60 -6.99
CA ARG A 179 -0.92 16.14 -8.35
C ARG A 179 -1.71 14.83 -8.30
N PHE A 180 -1.25 13.84 -7.54
CA PHE A 180 -1.94 12.57 -7.41
C PHE A 180 -3.33 12.74 -6.77
N TRP A 181 -3.47 13.63 -5.77
CA TRP A 181 -4.76 13.97 -5.19
C TRP A 181 -5.70 14.62 -6.23
N LYS A 182 -5.17 15.50 -7.10
CA LYS A 182 -5.97 16.15 -8.16
C LYS A 182 -6.44 15.13 -9.21
N GLU A 183 -5.56 14.19 -9.59
CA GLU A 183 -5.85 13.13 -10.55
C GLU A 183 -6.70 11.99 -9.97
N PHE A 184 -6.81 11.92 -8.65
CA PHE A 184 -7.60 10.91 -7.98
C PHE A 184 -9.09 11.11 -8.30
N PRO A 185 -9.80 10.07 -8.81
CA PRO A 185 -11.21 10.19 -9.17
C PRO A 185 -12.06 10.61 -7.97
N ASP A 186 -12.92 11.60 -8.17
CA ASP A 186 -13.86 12.03 -7.15
C ASP A 186 -14.86 10.93 -6.82
N GLY A 187 -15.26 10.84 -5.55
CA GLY A 187 -16.20 9.84 -5.07
C GLY A 187 -15.87 9.31 -3.69
N PRO A 188 -16.65 8.33 -3.21
CA PRO A 188 -16.56 7.83 -1.83
C PRO A 188 -15.16 7.36 -1.42
N ARG A 189 -14.39 6.81 -2.36
CA ARG A 189 -13.02 6.37 -2.07
C ARG A 189 -12.07 7.53 -1.84
N LYS A 190 -12.14 8.60 -2.66
CA LYS A 190 -11.32 9.81 -2.46
C LYS A 190 -11.64 10.46 -1.12
N ASP A 191 -12.94 10.61 -0.81
CA ASP A 191 -13.43 11.20 0.43
C ASP A 191 -13.00 10.41 1.68
N ALA A 192 -12.82 9.09 1.55
CA ALA A 192 -12.34 8.24 2.63
C ALA A 192 -10.81 8.12 2.69
N THR A 193 -10.11 8.40 1.59
CA THR A 193 -8.64 8.37 1.54
C THR A 193 -8.05 9.67 2.09
N TYR A 194 -8.66 10.80 1.75
CA TYR A 194 -8.24 12.12 2.19
C TYR A 194 -9.35 12.81 2.95
N ASP A 195 -9.00 13.63 3.93
CA ASP A 195 -9.98 14.51 4.56
C ASP A 195 -10.46 15.57 3.54
N PRO A 196 -11.75 15.60 3.18
CA PRO A 196 -12.27 16.63 2.26
C PRO A 196 -12.13 18.05 2.81
N LYS A 197 -12.15 18.17 4.13
CA LYS A 197 -11.87 19.40 4.89
C LYS A 197 -10.97 19.06 6.07
N ILE A 198 -10.02 19.90 6.38
CA ILE A 198 -9.18 19.78 7.58
C ILE A 198 -9.91 20.40 8.76
N ARG A 199 -10.04 19.67 9.86
CA ARG A 199 -10.57 20.18 11.11
C ARG A 199 -9.44 20.78 11.95
N LEU A 200 -9.48 22.09 12.17
CA LEU A 200 -8.55 22.79 13.04
C LEU A 200 -8.82 22.50 14.52
N LYS A 201 -7.87 22.84 15.40
CA LYS A 201 -7.97 22.63 16.86
C LYS A 201 -9.16 23.31 17.52
N ASP A 202 -9.65 24.40 16.95
CA ASP A 202 -10.85 25.12 17.41
C ASP A 202 -12.18 24.55 16.84
N GLY A 203 -12.08 23.49 16.01
CA GLY A 203 -13.22 22.84 15.37
C GLY A 203 -13.60 23.41 14.00
N THR A 204 -12.95 24.49 13.54
CA THR A 204 -13.20 25.08 12.22
C THR A 204 -12.81 24.10 11.13
N LEU A 205 -13.61 24.00 10.06
CA LEU A 205 -13.34 23.20 8.88
C LEU A 205 -12.84 24.10 7.75
N VAL A 206 -11.64 23.79 7.23
CA VAL A 206 -10.98 24.55 6.17
C VAL A 206 -10.53 23.63 5.04
N ASP A 207 -10.34 24.20 3.85
CA ASP A 207 -9.66 23.49 2.79
C ASP A 207 -8.15 23.45 3.06
N TRP A 208 -7.48 22.35 2.73
CA TRP A 208 -6.04 22.25 2.94
C TRP A 208 -5.23 23.29 2.13
N TRP A 209 -5.81 23.88 1.09
CA TRP A 209 -5.22 24.91 0.24
C TRP A 209 -5.63 26.34 0.62
N GLU A 210 -6.42 26.52 1.68
CA GLU A 210 -6.92 27.84 2.10
C GLU A 210 -5.78 28.72 2.61
N LEU A 211 -5.82 30.00 2.21
CA LEU A 211 -4.86 31.03 2.62
C LEU A 211 -5.50 32.04 3.57
N LYS A 212 -4.71 32.55 4.48
CA LYS A 212 -5.05 33.69 5.33
C LYS A 212 -5.00 34.99 4.52
N GLU A 213 -5.46 36.10 5.12
CA GLU A 213 -5.42 37.43 4.49
C GLU A 213 -3.99 37.88 4.12
N ASP A 214 -2.98 37.45 4.84
CA ASP A 214 -1.56 37.74 4.58
C ASP A 214 -0.93 36.82 3.52
N GLY A 215 -1.71 35.93 2.92
CA GLY A 215 -1.27 34.96 1.90
C GLY A 215 -0.55 33.72 2.44
N THR A 216 -0.45 33.56 3.77
CA THR A 216 0.11 32.32 4.34
C THR A 216 -0.95 31.22 4.44
N PRO A 217 -0.56 29.92 4.32
CA PRO A 217 -1.51 28.81 4.47
C PRO A 217 -2.20 28.81 5.84
N VAL A 218 -3.52 28.50 5.84
CA VAL A 218 -4.27 28.25 7.10
C VAL A 218 -3.77 26.98 7.74
N VAL A 219 -3.58 25.92 6.93
CA VAL A 219 -2.95 24.66 7.32
C VAL A 219 -1.48 24.74 6.92
N PRO A 220 -0.53 24.79 7.87
CA PRO A 220 0.90 25.01 7.56
C PRO A 220 1.50 24.00 6.57
N GLU A 221 1.07 22.75 6.62
CA GLU A 221 1.53 21.68 5.73
C GLU A 221 1.12 21.93 4.27
N HIS A 222 -0.02 22.59 4.05
CA HIS A 222 -0.53 23.01 2.73
C HIS A 222 -0.61 21.86 1.71
N HIS A 223 -1.02 20.67 2.19
CA HIS A 223 -1.17 19.44 1.41
C HIS A 223 -2.45 18.70 1.79
N PRO A 224 -2.94 17.78 0.93
CA PRO A 224 -4.00 16.85 1.30
C PRO A 224 -3.56 15.99 2.49
N MET A 225 -4.40 15.84 3.50
CA MET A 225 -4.17 14.97 4.66
C MET A 225 -4.85 13.63 4.44
N PHE A 226 -4.14 12.53 4.72
CA PHE A 226 -4.73 11.20 4.68
C PHE A 226 -5.64 10.95 5.88
N SER A 227 -6.82 10.38 5.65
CA SER A 227 -7.78 10.01 6.69
C SER A 227 -8.01 8.50 6.82
N ILE A 228 -7.43 7.68 5.95
CA ILE A 228 -7.67 6.22 5.93
C ILE A 228 -7.27 5.48 7.21
N PHE A 229 -6.43 6.07 8.03
CA PHE A 229 -6.05 5.51 9.34
C PHE A 229 -6.72 6.21 10.50
N SER A 230 -7.68 7.10 10.23
CA SER A 230 -8.42 7.78 11.28
C SER A 230 -9.23 6.78 12.11
N VAL A 231 -9.07 6.87 13.42
CA VAL A 231 -9.87 6.09 14.38
C VAL A 231 -11.16 6.79 14.75
N ASN A 232 -11.29 8.08 14.46
CA ASN A 232 -12.38 8.96 14.85
C ASN A 232 -13.00 9.65 13.64
N TRP A 233 -13.27 8.91 12.56
CA TRP A 233 -13.97 9.43 11.40
C TRP A 233 -15.38 9.85 11.77
N ASP A 234 -15.74 11.11 11.45
CA ASP A 234 -17.09 11.63 11.58
C ASP A 234 -17.84 11.53 10.24
N PRO A 235 -18.83 10.64 10.10
CA PRO A 235 -19.55 10.48 8.84
C PRO A 235 -20.41 11.69 8.46
N ALA A 236 -20.75 12.58 9.40
CA ALA A 236 -21.57 13.75 9.11
C ALA A 236 -20.75 14.87 8.45
N SER A 237 -19.56 15.14 8.97
CA SER A 237 -18.65 16.14 8.40
C SER A 237 -17.66 15.56 7.38
N LYS A 238 -17.56 14.23 7.30
CA LYS A 238 -16.60 13.50 6.46
C LYS A 238 -15.14 13.89 6.70
N VAL A 239 -14.79 14.15 7.94
CA VAL A 239 -13.41 14.49 8.32
C VAL A 239 -12.97 13.70 9.55
N ASN A 240 -11.66 13.62 9.75
CA ASN A 240 -11.06 13.07 10.94
C ASN A 240 -11.32 14.00 12.13
N THR A 241 -11.82 13.43 13.23
CA THR A 241 -12.07 14.14 14.48
C THR A 241 -11.07 13.77 15.58
N SER A 242 -9.97 13.10 15.25
CA SER A 242 -8.93 12.75 16.21
C SER A 242 -8.45 13.99 16.95
N ALA A 243 -8.43 13.91 18.27
CA ALA A 243 -7.86 14.97 19.09
C ALA A 243 -6.33 15.01 18.93
N PRO A 244 -5.71 16.17 19.11
CA PRO A 244 -4.26 16.26 19.23
C PRO A 244 -3.71 15.27 20.25
N TYR A 245 -2.48 14.80 20.04
CA TYR A 245 -1.82 13.90 20.97
C TYR A 245 -1.72 14.53 22.37
N ASP A 246 -2.19 13.82 23.38
CA ASP A 246 -2.19 14.24 24.78
C ASP A 246 -1.17 13.41 25.56
N TYR A 247 0.01 13.99 25.81
CA TYR A 247 1.10 13.34 26.53
C TYR A 247 0.79 13.02 28.00
N THR A 248 -0.35 13.45 28.52
CA THR A 248 -0.79 13.09 29.89
C THR A 248 -1.53 11.76 29.92
N LYS A 249 -1.86 11.18 28.77
CA LYS A 249 -2.59 9.92 28.62
C LYS A 249 -1.68 8.80 28.11
N PRO A 250 -1.98 7.54 28.43
CA PRO A 250 -1.34 6.39 27.79
C PRO A 250 -1.49 6.44 26.27
N ALA A 251 -0.53 5.87 25.53
CA ALA A 251 -0.54 5.83 24.08
C ALA A 251 -1.83 5.18 23.52
N SER A 252 -2.37 4.15 24.17
CA SER A 252 -3.64 3.50 23.81
C SER A 252 -4.88 4.39 23.88
N GLN A 253 -4.80 5.53 24.57
CA GLN A 253 -5.87 6.55 24.65
C GLN A 253 -5.63 7.74 23.71
N ASN A 254 -4.56 7.72 22.96
CA ASN A 254 -4.17 8.71 21.97
C ASN A 254 -4.34 8.17 20.55
N MET A 255 -3.37 8.47 19.68
CA MET A 255 -3.36 8.04 18.28
C MET A 255 -2.77 6.65 18.06
N CYS A 256 -2.10 6.08 19.07
CA CYS A 256 -1.66 4.69 19.06
C CYS A 256 -2.82 3.77 19.44
N ASN A 257 -3.04 2.69 18.69
CA ASN A 257 -4.23 1.86 18.83
C ASN A 257 -3.99 0.43 18.29
N ASP A 258 -5.03 -0.38 18.28
CA ASP A 258 -5.00 -1.75 17.73
C ASP A 258 -5.43 -1.85 16.27
N HIS A 259 -5.31 -0.77 15.51
CA HIS A 259 -5.67 -0.74 14.10
C HIS A 259 -4.83 -1.76 13.32
N ARG A 260 -5.50 -2.76 12.76
CA ARG A 260 -4.87 -3.85 12.04
C ARG A 260 -4.23 -3.37 10.75
N HIS A 261 -2.96 -3.71 10.50
CA HIS A 261 -2.33 -3.44 9.23
C HIS A 261 -2.73 -4.51 8.20
N ARG A 262 -3.38 -4.09 7.14
CA ARG A 262 -3.83 -4.95 6.03
C ARG A 262 -2.75 -5.01 4.98
N ILE A 263 -1.92 -6.04 5.05
CA ILE A 263 -0.76 -6.22 4.17
C ILE A 263 -1.17 -6.59 2.76
N ILE A 264 -2.22 -7.42 2.63
CA ILE A 264 -2.87 -7.75 1.36
C ILE A 264 -4.37 -7.70 1.56
N ARG A 265 -5.07 -6.97 0.70
CA ARG A 265 -6.52 -6.94 0.64
C ARG A 265 -7.02 -7.71 -0.57
N TYR A 266 -8.26 -8.19 -0.50
CA TYR A 266 -8.88 -8.93 -1.59
C TYR A 266 -9.05 -8.07 -2.85
N SER A 267 -9.30 -6.76 -2.70
CA SER A 267 -9.32 -5.80 -3.81
C SER A 267 -8.02 -5.81 -4.63
N GLU A 268 -6.87 -5.92 -3.98
CA GLU A 268 -5.57 -5.98 -4.66
C GLU A 268 -5.43 -7.28 -5.46
N VAL A 269 -5.90 -8.42 -4.93
CA VAL A 269 -5.89 -9.71 -5.64
C VAL A 269 -6.75 -9.65 -6.91
N LEU A 270 -7.92 -8.99 -6.84
CA LEU A 270 -8.78 -8.77 -8.00
C LEU A 270 -8.06 -7.93 -9.07
N LEU A 271 -7.43 -6.83 -8.66
CA LEU A 271 -6.72 -5.93 -9.58
C LEU A 271 -5.45 -6.57 -10.16
N TRP A 272 -4.70 -7.36 -9.37
CA TRP A 272 -3.56 -8.11 -9.90
C TRP A 272 -3.97 -9.14 -10.94
N TYR A 273 -5.13 -9.81 -10.75
CA TYR A 273 -5.66 -10.70 -11.79
C TYR A 273 -5.98 -9.93 -13.07
N ALA A 274 -6.74 -8.85 -12.96
CA ALA A 274 -7.16 -8.04 -14.10
C ALA A 274 -5.94 -7.51 -14.90
N GLU A 275 -4.97 -6.92 -14.19
CA GLU A 275 -3.75 -6.41 -14.83
C GLU A 275 -2.91 -7.53 -15.43
N ALA A 276 -2.61 -8.58 -14.66
CA ALA A 276 -1.74 -9.67 -15.13
C ALA A 276 -2.33 -10.38 -16.34
N LYS A 277 -3.64 -10.69 -16.31
CA LYS A 277 -4.32 -11.30 -17.44
C LYS A 277 -4.23 -10.44 -18.70
N ALA A 278 -4.51 -9.14 -18.55
CA ALA A 278 -4.44 -8.20 -19.67
C ALA A 278 -3.01 -8.06 -20.23
N ARG A 279 -1.98 -8.04 -19.38
CA ARG A 279 -0.57 -8.00 -19.81
C ARG A 279 -0.08 -9.26 -20.52
N THR A 280 -0.84 -10.36 -20.49
CA THR A 280 -0.59 -11.51 -21.39
C THR A 280 -1.09 -11.27 -22.83
N GLY A 281 -1.63 -10.10 -23.14
CA GLY A 281 -2.27 -9.78 -24.43
C GLY A 281 -3.69 -10.34 -24.55
N GLN A 282 -4.30 -10.81 -23.46
CA GLN A 282 -5.63 -11.43 -23.46
C GLN A 282 -6.53 -10.77 -22.42
N THR A 283 -7.80 -10.72 -22.74
CA THR A 283 -8.86 -10.30 -21.81
C THR A 283 -9.86 -11.43 -21.62
N ASP A 284 -10.57 -11.44 -20.50
CA ASP A 284 -11.72 -12.30 -20.25
C ASP A 284 -12.76 -11.58 -19.38
N GLU A 285 -13.96 -12.14 -19.27
CA GLU A 285 -15.05 -11.58 -18.47
C GLU A 285 -14.66 -11.43 -16.99
N LEU A 286 -13.86 -12.38 -16.47
CA LEU A 286 -13.42 -12.32 -15.08
C LEU A 286 -12.48 -11.14 -14.83
N ALA A 287 -11.58 -10.82 -15.76
CA ALA A 287 -10.66 -9.67 -15.63
C ALA A 287 -11.44 -8.34 -15.59
N PHE A 288 -12.43 -8.17 -16.49
CA PHE A 288 -13.32 -7.01 -16.45
C PHE A 288 -14.14 -6.95 -15.16
N LYS A 289 -14.69 -8.09 -14.74
CA LYS A 289 -15.44 -8.16 -13.48
C LYS A 289 -14.58 -7.75 -12.30
N CYS A 290 -13.37 -8.28 -12.17
CA CYS A 290 -12.44 -7.96 -11.08
C CYS A 290 -12.11 -6.47 -11.01
N LEU A 291 -11.82 -5.83 -12.14
CA LEU A 291 -11.60 -4.39 -12.21
C LEU A 291 -12.86 -3.61 -11.79
N ASN A 292 -14.00 -3.99 -12.36
CA ASN A 292 -15.26 -3.25 -12.17
C ASN A 292 -15.84 -3.40 -10.76
N ASP A 293 -15.71 -4.56 -10.12
CA ASP A 293 -16.13 -4.74 -8.72
C ASP A 293 -15.42 -3.72 -7.79
N VAL A 294 -14.13 -3.45 -8.02
CA VAL A 294 -13.37 -2.45 -7.24
C VAL A 294 -13.79 -1.03 -7.61
N ARG A 295 -14.01 -0.75 -8.91
CA ARG A 295 -14.45 0.56 -9.40
C ARG A 295 -15.84 0.94 -8.87
N GLU A 296 -16.80 0.02 -8.98
CA GLU A 296 -18.16 0.23 -8.48
C GLU A 296 -18.18 0.52 -6.96
N ARG A 297 -17.39 -0.24 -6.17
CA ARG A 297 -17.21 0.03 -4.75
C ARG A 297 -16.62 1.43 -4.49
N ALA A 298 -15.75 1.91 -5.37
CA ALA A 298 -15.17 3.26 -5.30
C ALA A 298 -16.13 4.36 -5.80
N GLY A 299 -17.33 4.01 -6.26
CA GLY A 299 -18.31 4.94 -6.83
C GLY A 299 -18.01 5.34 -8.28
N LEU A 300 -17.25 4.51 -9.01
CA LEU A 300 -16.86 4.77 -10.40
C LEU A 300 -17.64 3.88 -11.36
N GLU A 301 -17.96 4.43 -12.54
CA GLU A 301 -18.61 3.68 -13.61
C GLU A 301 -17.75 2.49 -14.09
N PRO A 302 -18.38 1.35 -14.40
CA PRO A 302 -17.68 0.20 -14.95
C PRO A 302 -17.09 0.50 -16.34
N LEU A 303 -15.95 -0.11 -16.63
CA LEU A 303 -15.28 -0.04 -17.94
C LEU A 303 -15.58 -1.30 -18.75
N THR A 304 -15.85 -1.12 -20.04
CA THR A 304 -16.15 -2.22 -20.97
C THR A 304 -15.45 -2.03 -22.30
N GLY A 305 -15.24 -3.12 -23.04
CA GLY A 305 -14.73 -3.06 -24.41
C GLY A 305 -13.29 -2.57 -24.55
N LEU A 306 -12.51 -2.57 -23.47
CA LEU A 306 -11.11 -2.18 -23.49
C LEU A 306 -10.25 -3.20 -24.22
N SER A 307 -9.22 -2.73 -24.92
CA SER A 307 -8.13 -3.59 -25.38
C SER A 307 -7.38 -4.20 -24.18
N ALA A 308 -6.53 -5.19 -24.41
CA ALA A 308 -5.71 -5.77 -23.36
C ALA A 308 -4.79 -4.72 -22.72
N ASP A 309 -4.16 -3.87 -23.53
CA ASP A 309 -3.26 -2.83 -23.04
C ASP A 309 -4.01 -1.77 -22.21
N ASP A 310 -5.20 -1.36 -22.66
CA ASP A 310 -6.03 -0.39 -21.95
C ASP A 310 -6.57 -0.97 -20.62
N LEU A 311 -6.95 -2.25 -20.62
CA LEU A 311 -7.40 -2.93 -19.40
C LEU A 311 -6.26 -3.07 -18.38
N ALA A 312 -5.05 -3.40 -18.85
CA ALA A 312 -3.87 -3.48 -17.99
C ALA A 312 -3.54 -2.13 -17.35
N GLU A 313 -3.60 -1.06 -18.14
CA GLU A 313 -3.35 0.30 -17.65
C GLU A 313 -4.45 0.78 -16.70
N ALA A 314 -5.71 0.45 -17.00
CA ALA A 314 -6.83 0.77 -16.11
C ALA A 314 -6.69 0.06 -14.75
N ALA A 315 -6.36 -1.22 -14.74
CA ALA A 315 -6.16 -1.99 -13.50
C ALA A 315 -4.94 -1.49 -12.70
N TYR A 316 -3.83 -1.13 -13.38
CA TYR A 316 -2.66 -0.51 -12.76
C TYR A 316 -3.01 0.82 -12.07
N LYS A 317 -3.74 1.70 -12.75
CA LYS A 317 -4.18 2.98 -12.16
C LYS A 317 -5.13 2.77 -10.99
N GLU A 318 -6.09 1.86 -11.16
CA GLU A 318 -7.07 1.52 -10.14
C GLU A 318 -6.38 1.02 -8.86
N HIS A 319 -5.33 0.17 -9.00
CA HIS A 319 -4.53 -0.30 -7.87
C HIS A 319 -3.82 0.86 -7.16
N GLY A 320 -3.27 1.81 -7.90
CA GLY A 320 -2.63 3.00 -7.33
C GLY A 320 -3.59 3.84 -6.46
N TRP A 321 -4.85 4.00 -6.90
CA TRP A 321 -5.87 4.70 -6.12
C TRP A 321 -6.37 3.86 -4.94
N GLU A 322 -6.44 2.55 -5.12
CA GLU A 322 -6.91 1.61 -4.09
C GLU A 322 -5.96 1.51 -2.89
N VAL A 323 -4.66 1.66 -3.10
CA VAL A 323 -3.63 1.62 -2.04
C VAL A 323 -3.11 3.00 -1.66
N ALA A 324 -3.73 4.07 -2.14
CA ALA A 324 -3.27 5.43 -1.88
C ALA A 324 -3.18 5.74 -0.38
N GLY A 325 -2.05 6.30 0.06
CA GLY A 325 -1.78 6.57 1.47
C GLY A 325 -1.52 5.35 2.34
N TYR A 326 -1.67 4.12 1.80
CA TYR A 326 -1.48 2.88 2.53
C TYR A 326 -0.07 2.31 2.31
N TRP A 327 0.91 2.90 2.97
CA TRP A 327 2.33 2.59 2.78
C TRP A 327 2.82 1.31 3.45
N VAL A 328 1.98 0.62 4.22
CA VAL A 328 2.26 -0.70 4.81
C VAL A 328 1.74 -1.87 3.98
N ALA A 329 1.07 -1.62 2.86
CA ALA A 329 0.66 -2.67 1.92
C ALA A 329 1.88 -3.41 1.35
N LEU A 330 1.70 -4.70 1.03
CA LEU A 330 2.76 -5.51 0.39
C LEU A 330 3.21 -4.88 -0.94
N VAL A 331 2.26 -4.38 -1.71
CA VAL A 331 2.53 -3.67 -2.97
C VAL A 331 1.98 -2.25 -2.87
N THR A 332 2.86 -1.31 -2.57
CA THR A 332 2.54 0.12 -2.54
C THR A 332 2.53 0.70 -3.95
N ARG A 333 1.97 1.92 -4.12
CA ARG A 333 2.06 2.67 -5.39
C ARG A 333 3.51 2.82 -5.88
N ARG A 334 4.48 3.07 -4.98
CA ARG A 334 5.90 3.12 -5.34
C ARG A 334 6.41 1.79 -5.91
N ALA A 335 5.98 0.67 -5.33
CA ALA A 335 6.37 -0.66 -5.82
C ALA A 335 5.83 -0.92 -7.24
N ASP A 336 4.60 -0.46 -7.52
CA ASP A 336 4.04 -0.52 -8.87
C ASP A 336 4.77 0.38 -9.86
N GLN A 337 5.08 1.61 -9.47
CA GLN A 337 5.87 2.53 -10.31
C GLN A 337 7.28 1.97 -10.58
N PHE A 338 7.87 1.30 -9.58
CA PHE A 338 9.17 0.63 -9.73
C PHE A 338 9.12 -0.50 -10.76
N ARG A 339 8.21 -1.48 -10.61
CA ARG A 339 8.09 -2.59 -11.56
C ARG A 339 7.71 -2.15 -12.98
N MET A 340 7.00 -1.03 -13.10
CA MET A 340 6.63 -0.43 -14.38
C MET A 340 7.67 0.54 -14.93
N ASN A 341 8.82 0.69 -14.26
CA ASN A 341 9.90 1.61 -14.61
C ASN A 341 9.45 3.08 -14.74
N ARG A 342 8.49 3.49 -13.92
CA ARG A 342 7.86 4.83 -13.96
C ARG A 342 8.38 5.81 -12.90
N LEU A 343 9.28 5.38 -12.01
CA LEU A 343 9.82 6.26 -10.96
C LEU A 343 10.56 7.46 -11.53
N LYS A 344 11.25 7.30 -12.67
CA LYS A 344 11.94 8.40 -13.35
C LYS A 344 10.98 9.49 -13.79
N ASP A 345 9.83 9.12 -14.32
CA ASP A 345 8.83 10.09 -14.80
C ASP A 345 8.21 10.84 -13.64
N THR A 346 7.82 10.12 -12.58
CA THR A 346 7.34 10.73 -11.32
C THR A 346 8.40 11.67 -10.71
N PHE A 347 9.67 11.27 -10.72
CA PHE A 347 10.76 12.13 -10.24
C PHE A 347 10.88 13.42 -11.04
N LYS A 348 10.77 13.35 -12.38
CA LYS A 348 10.82 14.53 -13.25
C LYS A 348 9.65 15.48 -13.00
N GLU A 349 8.43 14.94 -12.94
CA GLU A 349 7.22 15.70 -12.65
C GLU A 349 7.34 16.45 -11.31
N ARG A 350 7.87 15.80 -10.30
CA ARG A 350 8.09 16.41 -8.99
C ARG A 350 9.23 17.43 -8.99
N ALA A 351 10.30 17.17 -9.77
CA ALA A 351 11.40 18.12 -9.91
C ALA A 351 10.99 19.40 -10.65
N GLU A 352 10.10 19.29 -11.63
CA GLU A 352 9.51 20.45 -12.34
C GLU A 352 8.60 21.28 -11.42
N ASN A 353 7.97 20.65 -10.45
CA ASN A 353 7.07 21.25 -9.47
C ASN A 353 6.10 22.27 -10.09
N THR A 354 5.44 21.86 -11.18
CA THR A 354 4.44 22.70 -11.85
C THR A 354 3.25 22.87 -10.93
N ALA A 355 2.75 24.11 -10.80
CA ALA A 355 1.57 24.41 -10.00
C ALA A 355 0.35 23.63 -10.50
N VAL A 356 -0.41 23.07 -9.58
CA VAL A 356 -1.65 22.32 -9.83
C VAL A 356 -2.84 23.17 -9.45
N GLU A 357 -3.82 23.30 -10.35
CA GLU A 357 -5.09 23.93 -10.03
C GLU A 357 -5.94 22.98 -9.16
N VAL A 358 -6.01 23.28 -7.87
CA VAL A 358 -6.71 22.43 -6.89
C VAL A 358 -8.19 22.78 -6.77
N ALA A 359 -8.53 24.04 -6.95
CA ALA A 359 -9.89 24.55 -7.03
C ALA A 359 -9.93 25.70 -8.04
N ASP A 360 -11.10 26.25 -8.36
CA ASP A 360 -11.29 27.28 -9.36
C ASP A 360 -10.33 28.49 -9.16
N GLY A 361 -9.36 28.62 -10.05
CA GLY A 361 -8.33 29.66 -10.03
C GLY A 361 -7.26 29.53 -8.92
N ILE A 362 -7.29 28.48 -8.10
CA ILE A 362 -6.33 28.28 -7.00
C ILE A 362 -5.22 27.33 -7.44
N LEU A 363 -4.01 27.87 -7.57
CA LEU A 363 -2.82 27.16 -7.99
C LEU A 363 -1.90 26.87 -6.80
N VAL A 364 -1.57 25.60 -6.55
CA VAL A 364 -0.70 25.19 -5.46
C VAL A 364 0.47 24.37 -6.00
N LYS A 365 1.63 24.51 -5.37
CA LYS A 365 2.83 23.70 -5.63
C LYS A 365 3.15 22.82 -4.44
N GLU A 366 3.85 21.71 -4.70
CA GLU A 366 4.45 20.90 -3.66
C GLU A 366 5.40 21.76 -2.80
N SER A 367 5.30 21.63 -1.49
CA SER A 367 6.18 22.35 -0.55
C SER A 367 7.58 21.75 -0.49
N VAL A 368 7.74 20.47 -0.82
CA VAL A 368 9.05 19.79 -0.89
C VAL A 368 9.64 19.95 -2.28
N GLU A 369 10.69 20.75 -2.38
CA GLU A 369 11.38 20.99 -3.64
C GLU A 369 12.49 19.97 -3.89
N TYR A 370 12.48 19.39 -5.09
CA TYR A 370 13.55 18.54 -5.61
C TYR A 370 14.51 19.29 -6.54
N THR A 371 14.61 20.61 -6.39
CA THR A 371 15.20 21.55 -7.33
C THR A 371 16.65 21.30 -7.71
N ASN A 372 17.41 20.54 -6.92
CA ASN A 372 18.84 20.33 -7.13
C ASN A 372 19.22 18.87 -7.43
N ARG A 373 18.25 18.02 -7.78
CA ARG A 373 18.53 16.59 -8.03
C ARG A 373 18.34 16.26 -9.51
N THR A 374 19.39 15.68 -10.08
CA THR A 374 19.32 15.06 -11.40
C THR A 374 19.02 13.57 -11.23
N TRP A 375 18.13 13.04 -12.06
CA TRP A 375 17.85 11.61 -12.08
C TRP A 375 19.13 10.81 -12.41
N SER A 376 19.33 9.75 -11.68
CA SER A 376 20.24 8.65 -12.04
C SER A 376 19.54 7.32 -11.74
N ASP A 377 19.92 6.27 -12.45
CA ASP A 377 19.29 4.95 -12.27
C ASP A 377 19.55 4.35 -10.86
N ASN A 378 20.55 4.85 -10.15
CA ASN A 378 20.77 4.50 -8.75
C ASN A 378 19.61 4.94 -7.84
N LEU A 379 18.81 5.95 -8.25
CA LEU A 379 17.64 6.41 -7.51
C LEU A 379 16.45 5.43 -7.58
N MET A 380 16.54 4.41 -8.44
CA MET A 380 15.58 3.30 -8.44
C MET A 380 15.62 2.52 -7.12
N TYR A 381 16.79 2.44 -6.50
CA TYR A 381 17.00 1.75 -5.23
C TYR A 381 17.36 2.71 -4.11
N LEU A 382 17.06 2.32 -2.90
CA LEU A 382 17.58 2.99 -1.71
C LEU A 382 19.09 2.71 -1.57
N PRO A 383 19.88 3.63 -0.99
CA PRO A 383 21.24 3.32 -0.59
C PRO A 383 21.23 2.24 0.50
N TYR A 384 22.23 1.38 0.53
CA TYR A 384 22.39 0.49 1.67
C TYR A 384 22.59 1.33 2.95
N PRO A 385 22.04 0.90 4.11
CA PRO A 385 22.26 1.62 5.35
C PRO A 385 23.75 1.74 5.70
N ASP A 386 24.17 2.90 6.16
CA ASP A 386 25.58 3.17 6.44
C ASP A 386 26.17 2.20 7.47
N MET A 387 25.41 1.85 8.51
CA MET A 387 25.87 0.88 9.51
C MET A 387 26.10 -0.52 8.95
N ASP A 388 25.32 -0.93 7.97
CA ASP A 388 25.48 -2.23 7.32
C ASP A 388 26.67 -2.19 6.34
N SER A 389 26.80 -1.10 5.59
CA SER A 389 27.91 -0.89 4.65
C SER A 389 29.28 -0.81 5.35
N GLN A 390 29.33 -0.27 6.57
CA GLN A 390 30.55 -0.27 7.40
C GLN A 390 30.94 -1.69 7.85
N LYS A 391 30.00 -2.59 8.04
CA LYS A 391 30.25 -3.97 8.49
C LYS A 391 30.46 -4.93 7.32
N ASN A 392 29.81 -4.69 6.19
CA ASN A 392 29.90 -5.52 4.99
C ASN A 392 30.49 -4.73 3.81
N PRO A 393 31.78 -4.91 3.50
CA PRO A 393 32.44 -4.19 2.40
C PRO A 393 31.91 -4.59 1.00
N ASN A 394 31.08 -5.64 0.90
CA ASN A 394 30.44 -6.04 -0.35
C ASN A 394 29.16 -5.24 -0.67
N LEU A 395 28.65 -4.45 0.28
CA LEU A 395 27.50 -3.57 0.07
C LEU A 395 27.92 -2.28 -0.66
N VAL A 396 28.46 -2.42 -1.86
CA VAL A 396 28.82 -1.30 -2.75
C VAL A 396 27.89 -1.31 -3.95
N LYS A 397 27.39 -0.13 -4.32
CA LYS A 397 26.62 0.08 -5.55
C LYS A 397 27.45 0.79 -6.59
#